data_3df52617698ef6ce5e3a9588fcc2e734
#
_entry.id   3df52617698ef6ce5e3a9588fcc2e734
#
_cell.length_a   1.000
_cell.length_b   1.000
_cell.length_c   1.000
_cell.angle_alpha   90.00
_cell.angle_beta   90.00
_cell.angle_gamma   90.00
#
_symmetry.space_group_name_H-M   'P 1'
#
loop_
_entity.id
_entity.type
_entity.pdbx_description
1 polymer ?
#
loop_
_entity_poly.entity_id
_entity_poly.type
_entity_poly.pdbx_seq_one_letter_code
_entity_poly.pdbx_strand_id
1 'polypeptide(L)'
;MSKYKRPVALLNRVERDGELSWEGSARGYSNPKLPDFRQFCLDSGLVKYSEGHPSAFGLGLYDKNIEDFISYCDTALKDVEFSPSYKVDFIYSYNDIDLTRTVLSLGNHKELWGQEVSEPLLVVENIPVTKSMITLMSRDKNPTIKIRLPNDVACIKFKSCEEEFESLYPEDGCTTLTIIGKPEINYYNYNSTPQIIIIDMEVVNRQ
;
A
#
# COMPACT_ATOMS: atom_id res chain seq x y z
N MET A 1 -2.57 0.53 8.61
CA MET A 1 -1.95 -0.60 7.90
C MET A 1 -1.10 -0.11 6.74
N SER A 2 -1.65 0.48 5.70
CA SER A 2 -0.87 0.98 4.54
C SER A 2 0.31 1.91 4.90
N LYS A 3 0.11 2.82 5.86
CA LYS A 3 1.16 3.74 6.32
C LYS A 3 2.34 3.04 7.00
N TYR A 4 2.06 2.01 7.80
CA TYR A 4 3.10 1.34 8.61
C TYR A 4 3.61 0.04 7.99
N LYS A 5 2.97 -0.45 6.92
CA LYS A 5 3.27 -1.73 6.25
C LYS A 5 3.38 -2.90 7.26
N ARG A 6 2.49 -2.92 8.28
CA ARG A 6 2.47 -3.87 9.40
C ARG A 6 1.05 -4.21 9.80
N PRO A 7 0.80 -5.34 10.49
CA PRO A 7 -0.46 -5.58 11.18
C PRO A 7 -0.77 -4.44 12.16
N VAL A 8 -2.05 -4.12 12.31
CA VAL A 8 -2.50 -3.01 13.17
C VAL A 8 -3.73 -3.45 13.95
N ALA A 9 -3.73 -3.23 15.25
CA ALA A 9 -4.91 -3.30 16.11
C ALA A 9 -5.22 -1.89 16.62
N LEU A 10 -6.48 -1.48 16.51
CA LEU A 10 -7.02 -0.22 17.02
C LEU A 10 -8.03 -0.56 18.11
N LEU A 11 -7.64 -0.32 19.35
CA LEU A 11 -8.40 -0.72 20.52
C LEU A 11 -8.77 0.48 21.38
N ASN A 12 -9.98 0.47 21.93
CA ASN A 12 -10.41 1.42 22.94
C ASN A 12 -10.57 0.68 24.28
N ARG A 13 -10.21 1.34 25.36
CA ARG A 13 -10.48 0.84 26.71
C ARG A 13 -11.96 1.00 27.01
N VAL A 14 -12.62 -0.06 27.38
CA VAL A 14 -14.04 -0.11 27.67
C VAL A 14 -14.29 -0.80 29.02
N GLU A 15 -15.34 -0.40 29.72
CA GLU A 15 -15.81 -1.05 30.93
C GLU A 15 -17.21 -1.60 30.68
N ARG A 16 -17.38 -2.89 30.93
CA ARG A 16 -18.69 -3.54 30.85
C ARG A 16 -18.87 -4.44 32.08
N ASP A 17 -19.98 -4.27 32.76
CA ASP A 17 -20.35 -5.04 33.95
C ASP A 17 -19.24 -5.06 35.04
N GLY A 18 -18.50 -3.95 35.16
CA GLY A 18 -17.40 -3.81 36.10
C GLY A 18 -16.07 -4.45 35.63
N GLU A 19 -16.03 -5.02 34.45
CA GLU A 19 -14.81 -5.58 33.84
C GLU A 19 -14.20 -4.59 32.83
N LEU A 20 -12.93 -4.29 33.04
CA LEU A 20 -12.15 -3.48 32.09
C LEU A 20 -11.52 -4.36 31.01
N SER A 21 -11.71 -3.96 29.77
CA SER A 21 -11.13 -4.60 28.59
C SER A 21 -10.71 -3.59 27.52
N TRP A 22 -9.86 -4.03 26.60
CA TRP A 22 -9.50 -3.30 25.40
C TRP A 22 -10.17 -3.98 24.21
N GLU A 23 -11.06 -3.26 23.52
CA GLU A 23 -11.87 -3.84 22.44
C GLU A 23 -11.80 -2.97 21.18
N GLY A 24 -11.78 -3.62 20.01
CA GLY A 24 -11.76 -2.91 18.74
C GLY A 24 -11.56 -3.79 17.52
N SER A 25 -10.85 -3.26 16.55
CA SER A 25 -10.65 -3.92 15.27
C SER A 25 -9.17 -4.11 14.98
N ALA A 26 -8.84 -5.26 14.39
CA ALA A 26 -7.51 -5.57 13.92
C ALA A 26 -7.50 -5.84 12.41
N ARG A 27 -6.37 -5.55 11.78
CA ARG A 27 -6.10 -5.80 10.36
C ARG A 27 -4.76 -6.48 10.22
N GLY A 28 -4.75 -7.64 9.59
CA GLY A 28 -3.55 -8.34 9.18
C GLY A 28 -2.85 -7.62 8.03
N TYR A 29 -1.58 -7.85 7.89
CA TYR A 29 -0.78 -7.45 6.75
C TYR A 29 -0.26 -8.70 6.06
N SER A 30 -0.39 -8.78 4.73
CA SER A 30 0.03 -9.97 3.99
C SER A 30 1.53 -10.22 4.16
N ASN A 31 1.87 -11.32 4.83
CA ASN A 31 3.25 -11.72 5.09
C ASN A 31 3.34 -13.24 5.19
N PRO A 32 4.27 -13.90 4.47
CA PRO A 32 4.43 -15.35 4.52
C PRO A 32 4.73 -15.92 5.90
N LYS A 33 5.41 -15.14 6.76
CA LYS A 33 5.72 -15.54 8.15
C LYS A 33 4.60 -15.26 9.14
N LEU A 34 3.58 -14.49 8.72
CA LEU A 34 2.39 -14.15 9.52
C LEU A 34 1.14 -14.20 8.62
N PRO A 35 0.77 -15.37 8.11
CA PRO A 35 -0.34 -15.51 7.16
C PRO A 35 -1.71 -15.28 7.80
N ASP A 36 -1.87 -15.55 9.09
CA ASP A 36 -3.10 -15.36 9.86
C ASP A 36 -2.81 -14.59 11.15
N PHE A 37 -3.00 -13.26 11.11
CA PHE A 37 -2.80 -12.41 12.29
C PHE A 37 -3.86 -12.67 13.38
N ARG A 38 -5.05 -13.07 13.00
CA ARG A 38 -6.11 -13.43 13.95
C ARG A 38 -5.68 -14.66 14.79
N GLN A 39 -5.20 -15.71 14.12
CA GLN A 39 -4.72 -16.91 14.80
C GLN A 39 -3.51 -16.61 15.68
N PHE A 40 -2.57 -15.80 15.20
CA PHE A 40 -1.43 -15.33 16.01
C PHE A 40 -1.87 -14.67 17.32
N CYS A 41 -2.92 -13.84 17.28
CA CYS A 41 -3.47 -13.24 18.49
C CYS A 41 -4.06 -14.31 19.43
N LEU A 42 -4.78 -15.31 18.89
CA LEU A 42 -5.35 -16.42 19.68
C LEU A 42 -4.25 -17.27 20.34
N ASP A 43 -3.20 -17.57 19.62
CA ASP A 43 -2.09 -18.41 20.08
C ASP A 43 -1.33 -17.80 21.26
N SER A 44 -1.44 -16.49 21.47
CA SER A 44 -0.89 -15.82 22.66
C SER A 44 -1.53 -16.31 23.97
N GLY A 45 -2.78 -16.80 23.93
CA GLY A 45 -3.58 -17.13 25.11
C GLY A 45 -3.98 -15.93 25.99
N LEU A 46 -3.71 -14.69 25.54
CA LEU A 46 -3.90 -13.45 26.30
C LEU A 46 -5.15 -12.67 25.90
N VAL A 47 -5.75 -13.03 24.75
CA VAL A 47 -6.92 -12.34 24.21
C VAL A 47 -8.22 -12.84 24.84
N LYS A 48 -9.19 -11.96 24.98
CA LYS A 48 -10.57 -12.29 25.39
C LYS A 48 -11.33 -12.94 24.23
N TYR A 49 -11.14 -12.38 23.01
CA TYR A 49 -11.66 -12.90 21.76
C TYR A 49 -10.84 -12.38 20.57
N SER A 50 -10.89 -13.13 19.47
CA SER A 50 -10.34 -12.73 18.16
C SER A 50 -11.23 -13.37 17.09
N GLU A 51 -12.18 -12.60 16.53
CA GLU A 51 -13.30 -13.11 15.74
C GLU A 51 -13.42 -12.39 14.40
N GLY A 52 -13.56 -13.16 13.32
CA GLY A 52 -13.72 -12.66 11.96
C GLY A 52 -12.76 -13.30 10.96
N HIS A 53 -12.43 -12.56 9.90
CA HIS A 53 -11.53 -13.02 8.85
C HIS A 53 -10.06 -12.95 9.29
N PRO A 54 -9.15 -13.85 8.86
CA PRO A 54 -7.72 -13.82 9.21
C PRO A 54 -7.04 -12.46 9.07
N SER A 55 -7.46 -11.67 8.08
CA SER A 55 -6.89 -10.34 7.80
C SER A 55 -7.74 -9.16 8.29
N ALA A 56 -8.94 -9.40 8.85
CA ALA A 56 -9.85 -8.33 9.29
C ALA A 56 -10.83 -8.86 10.35
N PHE A 57 -10.56 -8.57 11.61
CA PHE A 57 -11.28 -9.19 12.73
C PHE A 57 -11.49 -8.22 13.91
N GLY A 58 -12.45 -8.58 14.76
CA GLY A 58 -12.62 -7.97 16.07
C GLY A 58 -11.62 -8.57 17.07
N LEU A 59 -11.01 -7.73 17.89
CA LEU A 59 -10.05 -8.13 18.91
C LEU A 59 -10.44 -7.55 20.26
N GLY A 60 -10.45 -8.40 21.29
CA GLY A 60 -10.64 -8.00 22.68
C GLY A 60 -9.57 -8.59 23.59
N LEU A 61 -9.06 -7.79 24.51
CA LEU A 61 -8.12 -8.20 25.56
C LEU A 61 -8.63 -7.77 26.92
N TYR A 62 -8.36 -8.58 27.95
CA TYR A 62 -8.54 -8.13 29.34
C TYR A 62 -7.54 -7.03 29.66
N ASP A 63 -7.95 -6.01 30.43
CA ASP A 63 -7.08 -4.87 30.79
C ASP A 63 -5.77 -5.33 31.43
N LYS A 64 -5.83 -6.35 32.27
CA LYS A 64 -4.66 -6.96 32.93
C LYS A 64 -3.64 -7.62 31.98
N ASN A 65 -4.06 -7.98 30.76
CA ASN A 65 -3.23 -8.73 29.82
C ASN A 65 -2.59 -7.83 28.75
N ILE A 66 -2.88 -6.53 28.72
CA ILE A 66 -2.44 -5.66 27.60
C ILE A 66 -0.91 -5.57 27.51
N GLU A 67 -0.22 -5.40 28.62
CA GLU A 67 1.24 -5.30 28.67
C GLU A 67 1.92 -6.62 28.26
N ASP A 68 1.37 -7.74 28.74
CA ASP A 68 1.87 -9.07 28.39
C ASP A 68 1.65 -9.36 26.89
N PHE A 69 0.51 -8.93 26.34
CA PHE A 69 0.22 -9.08 24.92
C PHE A 69 1.16 -8.23 24.05
N ILE A 70 1.47 -7.00 24.45
CA ILE A 70 2.46 -6.16 23.75
C ILE A 70 3.83 -6.84 23.78
N SER A 71 4.27 -7.32 24.93
CA SER A 71 5.53 -8.03 25.11
C SER A 71 5.61 -9.33 24.27
N TYR A 72 4.51 -10.07 24.19
CA TYR A 72 4.38 -11.23 23.32
C TYR A 72 4.55 -10.83 21.85
N CYS A 73 3.86 -9.79 21.38
CA CYS A 73 3.98 -9.29 20.01
C CYS A 73 5.41 -8.85 19.68
N ASP A 74 6.03 -8.09 20.56
CA ASP A 74 7.41 -7.60 20.38
C ASP A 74 8.41 -8.76 20.28
N THR A 75 8.24 -9.78 21.10
CA THR A 75 9.11 -10.96 21.10
C THR A 75 8.88 -11.86 19.88
N ALA A 76 7.64 -12.21 19.61
CA ALA A 76 7.29 -13.18 18.58
C ALA A 76 7.45 -12.60 17.15
N LEU A 77 7.33 -11.27 16.98
CA LEU A 77 7.44 -10.60 15.69
C LEU A 77 8.81 -9.92 15.47
N LYS A 78 9.74 -10.05 16.41
CA LYS A 78 11.04 -9.39 16.36
C LYS A 78 11.81 -9.65 15.06
N ASP A 79 11.81 -10.90 14.59
CA ASP A 79 12.53 -11.35 13.40
C ASP A 79 11.64 -11.49 12.16
N VAL A 80 10.41 -10.94 12.24
CA VAL A 80 9.49 -10.90 11.10
C VAL A 80 9.72 -9.61 10.32
N GLU A 81 10.27 -9.76 9.13
CA GLU A 81 10.40 -8.65 8.20
C GLU A 81 9.05 -8.40 7.51
N PHE A 82 8.53 -7.16 7.65
CA PHE A 82 7.27 -6.73 7.07
C PHE A 82 7.42 -5.94 5.75
N SER A 83 8.57 -6.02 5.12
CA SER A 83 8.76 -5.43 3.79
C SER A 83 7.74 -6.01 2.80
N PRO A 84 7.04 -5.17 2.02
CA PRO A 84 6.08 -5.65 1.05
C PRO A 84 6.80 -6.47 -0.02
N SER A 85 6.23 -7.61 -0.36
CA SER A 85 6.63 -8.38 -1.54
C SER A 85 5.50 -8.39 -2.55
N TYR A 86 5.84 -8.21 -3.82
CA TYR A 86 4.88 -8.13 -4.91
C TYR A 86 5.19 -9.20 -5.95
N LYS A 87 4.15 -9.92 -6.39
CA LYS A 87 4.25 -10.74 -7.59
C LYS A 87 4.01 -9.82 -8.79
N VAL A 88 5.08 -9.54 -9.52
CA VAL A 88 5.08 -8.64 -10.68
C VAL A 88 4.86 -9.45 -11.94
N ASP A 89 3.98 -8.99 -12.82
CA ASP A 89 3.67 -9.66 -14.08
C ASP A 89 4.49 -9.09 -15.24
N PHE A 90 4.79 -7.78 -15.22
CA PHE A 90 5.55 -7.10 -16.28
C PHE A 90 6.52 -6.06 -15.70
N ILE A 91 7.69 -5.93 -16.31
CA ILE A 91 8.70 -4.93 -15.98
C ILE A 91 9.05 -4.15 -17.23
N TYR A 92 9.02 -2.83 -17.15
CA TYR A 92 9.33 -1.90 -18.23
C TYR A 92 10.30 -0.82 -17.77
N SER A 93 11.13 -0.33 -18.68
CA SER A 93 11.77 0.97 -18.51
C SER A 93 10.75 2.09 -18.74
N TYR A 94 10.97 3.25 -18.14
CA TYR A 94 10.05 4.40 -18.21
C TYR A 94 9.79 4.92 -19.64
N ASN A 95 10.69 4.68 -20.58
CA ASN A 95 10.62 5.10 -21.99
C ASN A 95 10.30 3.94 -22.95
N ASP A 96 9.94 2.77 -22.45
CA ASP A 96 9.62 1.62 -23.28
C ASP A 96 8.35 1.88 -24.09
N ILE A 97 8.43 1.64 -25.40
CA ILE A 97 7.33 1.88 -26.35
C ILE A 97 6.16 0.91 -26.11
N ASP A 98 6.43 -0.28 -25.62
CA ASP A 98 5.42 -1.31 -25.36
C ASP A 98 4.62 -1.05 -24.06
N LEU A 99 5.12 -0.18 -23.18
CA LEU A 99 4.43 0.16 -21.94
C LEU A 99 3.02 0.71 -22.18
N THR A 100 2.89 1.68 -23.07
CA THR A 100 1.60 2.31 -23.39
C THR A 100 0.61 1.28 -23.93
N ARG A 101 1.04 0.42 -24.85
CA ARG A 101 0.21 -0.64 -25.42
C ARG A 101 -0.26 -1.63 -24.36
N THR A 102 0.65 -2.02 -23.47
CA THR A 102 0.33 -2.95 -22.38
C THR A 102 -0.67 -2.33 -21.39
N VAL A 103 -0.45 -1.07 -20.96
CA VAL A 103 -1.38 -0.37 -20.06
C VAL A 103 -2.78 -0.25 -20.68
N LEU A 104 -2.87 0.11 -21.98
CA LEU A 104 -4.15 0.18 -22.69
C LEU A 104 -4.81 -1.19 -22.82
N SER A 105 -4.06 -2.22 -23.19
CA SER A 105 -4.61 -3.58 -23.32
C SER A 105 -5.16 -4.10 -21.99
N LEU A 106 -4.38 -4.01 -20.92
CA LEU A 106 -4.79 -4.49 -19.59
C LEU A 106 -5.93 -3.64 -18.99
N GLY A 107 -5.86 -2.32 -19.14
CA GLY A 107 -6.87 -1.42 -18.63
C GLY A 107 -8.25 -1.55 -19.31
N ASN A 108 -8.28 -1.97 -20.59
CA ASN A 108 -9.51 -2.27 -21.31
C ASN A 108 -10.19 -3.58 -20.87
N HIS A 109 -9.50 -4.42 -20.12
CA HIS A 109 -10.03 -5.71 -19.66
C HIS A 109 -10.20 -5.76 -18.13
N LYS A 110 -10.49 -4.61 -17.53
CA LYS A 110 -10.63 -4.47 -16.08
C LYS A 110 -11.71 -5.39 -15.49
N GLU A 111 -12.71 -5.75 -16.27
CA GLU A 111 -13.79 -6.68 -15.89
C GLU A 111 -13.34 -8.13 -15.70
N LEU A 112 -12.16 -8.49 -16.20
CA LEU A 112 -11.61 -9.87 -16.05
C LEU A 112 -11.00 -10.10 -14.67
N TRP A 113 -10.65 -9.03 -13.95
CA TRP A 113 -9.96 -9.11 -12.67
C TRP A 113 -10.95 -9.19 -11.51
N GLY A 114 -10.69 -10.07 -10.53
CA GLY A 114 -11.57 -10.29 -9.39
C GLY A 114 -10.98 -11.24 -8.35
N GLN A 115 -11.86 -11.96 -7.65
CA GLN A 115 -11.44 -12.81 -6.55
C GLN A 115 -10.47 -13.95 -6.95
N GLU A 116 -10.64 -14.52 -8.14
CA GLU A 116 -9.85 -15.67 -8.60
C GLU A 116 -8.74 -15.28 -9.58
N VAL A 117 -8.87 -14.13 -10.24
CA VAL A 117 -7.88 -13.64 -11.20
C VAL A 117 -7.37 -12.28 -10.71
N SER A 118 -6.17 -12.27 -10.14
CA SER A 118 -5.56 -11.05 -9.62
C SER A 118 -5.33 -10.03 -10.73
N GLU A 119 -5.58 -8.76 -10.43
CA GLU A 119 -5.21 -7.65 -11.31
C GLU A 119 -3.69 -7.63 -11.51
N PRO A 120 -3.19 -7.54 -12.77
CA PRO A 120 -1.76 -7.57 -13.03
C PRO A 120 -1.03 -6.37 -12.45
N LEU A 121 0.20 -6.61 -12.00
CA LEU A 121 1.10 -5.59 -11.48
C LEU A 121 2.22 -5.31 -12.48
N LEU A 122 2.42 -4.02 -12.76
CA LEU A 122 3.50 -3.50 -13.57
C LEU A 122 4.56 -2.84 -12.69
N VAL A 123 5.82 -3.09 -13.02
CA VAL A 123 6.94 -2.28 -12.54
C VAL A 123 7.41 -1.37 -13.67
N VAL A 124 7.64 -0.10 -13.37
CA VAL A 124 8.32 0.84 -14.27
C VAL A 124 9.59 1.32 -13.58
N GLU A 125 10.72 0.98 -14.19
CA GLU A 125 12.04 1.24 -13.64
C GLU A 125 12.70 2.48 -14.23
N ASN A 126 13.64 3.02 -13.45
CA ASN A 126 14.56 4.08 -13.89
C ASN A 126 13.87 5.35 -14.37
N ILE A 127 12.77 5.75 -13.72
CA ILE A 127 12.05 6.99 -14.05
C ILE A 127 12.88 8.19 -13.56
N PRO A 128 13.47 9.01 -14.45
CA PRO A 128 14.20 10.22 -14.05
C PRO A 128 13.18 11.33 -13.79
N VAL A 129 12.78 11.51 -12.55
CA VAL A 129 11.77 12.51 -12.18
C VAL A 129 12.39 13.91 -12.24
N THR A 130 11.84 14.74 -13.13
CA THR A 130 12.15 16.15 -13.25
C THR A 130 10.93 16.99 -12.88
N LYS A 131 11.15 18.27 -12.56
CA LYS A 131 10.08 19.22 -12.20
C LYS A 131 8.96 19.31 -13.27
N SER A 132 9.30 19.13 -14.55
CA SER A 132 8.34 19.16 -15.65
C SER A 132 7.47 17.89 -15.74
N MET A 133 7.91 16.78 -15.17
CA MET A 133 7.21 15.49 -15.23
C MET A 133 6.24 15.30 -14.06
N ILE A 134 6.44 16.01 -12.94
CA ILE A 134 5.70 15.75 -11.70
C ILE A 134 4.78 16.92 -11.33
N THR A 135 3.60 16.60 -10.82
CA THR A 135 2.60 17.57 -10.38
C THR A 135 1.89 17.06 -9.13
N LEU A 136 1.69 17.94 -8.14
CA LEU A 136 0.82 17.69 -7.01
C LEU A 136 -0.55 18.30 -7.27
N MET A 137 -1.56 17.44 -7.39
CA MET A 137 -2.97 17.82 -7.60
C MET A 137 -3.75 17.75 -6.29
N SER A 138 -4.86 18.49 -6.23
CA SER A 138 -5.84 18.42 -5.11
C SER A 138 -5.23 18.62 -3.73
N ARG A 139 -4.34 19.60 -3.56
CA ARG A 139 -3.55 19.84 -2.35
C ARG A 139 -4.38 19.88 -1.06
N ASP A 140 -5.58 20.45 -1.12
CA ASP A 140 -6.38 20.76 0.09
C ASP A 140 -7.21 19.58 0.62
N LYS A 141 -7.56 18.60 -0.23
CA LYS A 141 -8.48 17.51 0.18
C LYS A 141 -7.91 16.11 0.07
N ASN A 142 -7.34 15.78 -1.07
CA ASN A 142 -6.77 14.46 -1.35
C ASN A 142 -5.53 14.65 -2.22
N PRO A 143 -4.41 15.09 -1.64
CA PRO A 143 -3.19 15.29 -2.40
C PRO A 143 -2.85 14.07 -3.25
N THR A 144 -2.59 14.30 -4.51
CA THR A 144 -2.35 13.25 -5.49
C THR A 144 -1.14 13.61 -6.33
N ILE A 145 -0.13 12.76 -6.29
CA ILE A 145 1.06 12.92 -7.13
C ILE A 145 0.77 12.32 -8.50
N LYS A 146 1.06 13.10 -9.54
CA LYS A 146 1.01 12.67 -10.93
C LYS A 146 2.39 12.81 -11.55
N ILE A 147 2.91 11.71 -12.10
CA ILE A 147 4.14 11.68 -12.88
C ILE A 147 3.75 11.34 -14.32
N ARG A 148 4.14 12.18 -15.28
CA ARG A 148 3.87 11.94 -16.70
C ARG A 148 5.13 11.40 -17.37
N LEU A 149 5.05 10.21 -17.95
CA LEU A 149 6.14 9.60 -18.69
C LEU A 149 6.19 10.13 -20.14
N PRO A 150 7.35 10.01 -20.84
CA PRO A 150 7.51 10.46 -22.23
C PRO A 150 6.56 9.79 -23.24
N ASN A 151 6.08 8.60 -22.94
CA ASN A 151 5.14 7.80 -23.74
C ASN A 151 3.66 8.06 -23.41
N ASP A 152 3.34 9.22 -22.81
CA ASP A 152 2.00 9.67 -22.42
C ASP A 152 1.31 8.81 -21.34
N VAL A 153 1.97 7.85 -20.72
CA VAL A 153 1.46 7.15 -19.55
C VAL A 153 1.55 8.05 -18.34
N ALA A 154 0.47 8.17 -17.58
CA ALA A 154 0.43 8.89 -16.31
C ALA A 154 0.55 7.92 -15.13
N CYS A 155 1.52 8.13 -14.24
CA CYS A 155 1.61 7.38 -12.98
C CYS A 155 0.97 8.22 -11.87
N ILE A 156 -0.03 7.65 -11.17
CA ILE A 156 -0.90 8.36 -10.22
C ILE A 156 -0.75 7.76 -8.84
N LYS A 157 -0.37 8.56 -7.85
CA LYS A 157 -0.33 8.16 -6.44
C LYS A 157 -1.34 8.98 -5.65
N PHE A 158 -2.42 8.33 -5.24
CA PHE A 158 -3.44 8.91 -4.37
C PHE A 158 -2.98 8.97 -2.91
N LYS A 159 -3.62 9.85 -2.13
CA LYS A 159 -3.39 10.01 -0.68
C LYS A 159 -1.93 10.31 -0.33
N SER A 160 -1.29 11.11 -1.14
CA SER A 160 0.06 11.63 -0.93
C SER A 160 0.04 12.84 0.02
N CYS A 161 1.21 13.38 0.30
CA CYS A 161 1.36 14.65 1.03
C CYS A 161 2.38 15.55 0.34
N GLU A 162 2.49 16.79 0.77
CA GLU A 162 3.41 17.77 0.17
C GLU A 162 4.86 17.38 0.42
N GLU A 163 5.18 16.89 1.61
CA GLU A 163 6.52 16.44 1.98
C GLU A 163 6.98 15.26 1.10
N GLU A 164 6.07 14.34 0.79
CA GLU A 164 6.36 13.24 -0.12
C GLU A 164 6.63 13.76 -1.54
N PHE A 165 5.79 14.67 -2.03
CA PHE A 165 5.98 15.29 -3.34
C PHE A 165 7.31 16.03 -3.44
N GLU A 166 7.68 16.85 -2.45
CA GLU A 166 8.94 17.59 -2.41
C GLU A 166 10.15 16.64 -2.35
N SER A 167 10.01 15.49 -1.68
CA SER A 167 11.10 14.50 -1.60
C SER A 167 11.43 13.83 -2.93
N LEU A 168 10.52 13.88 -3.91
CA LEU A 168 10.69 13.23 -5.21
C LEU A 168 11.44 14.07 -6.25
N TYR A 169 11.52 15.38 -6.06
CA TYR A 169 12.35 16.24 -6.91
C TYR A 169 13.05 17.29 -6.05
N PRO A 170 14.28 17.04 -5.63
CA PRO A 170 15.09 18.06 -4.97
C PRO A 170 15.31 19.24 -5.94
N GLU A 171 15.38 20.48 -5.39
CA GLU A 171 15.47 21.72 -6.19
C GLU A 171 16.65 21.71 -7.18
N ASP A 172 17.75 21.06 -6.82
CA ASP A 172 19.02 21.04 -7.55
C ASP A 172 19.37 19.65 -8.10
N GLY A 173 18.38 18.81 -8.41
CA GLY A 173 18.73 17.46 -8.84
C GLY A 173 17.65 16.69 -9.58
N CYS A 174 17.98 15.46 -9.89
CA CYS A 174 17.08 14.46 -10.47
C CYS A 174 16.96 13.27 -9.53
N THR A 175 15.74 12.82 -9.31
CA THR A 175 15.48 11.60 -8.54
C THR A 175 15.12 10.47 -9.49
N THR A 176 15.79 9.32 -9.37
CA THR A 176 15.41 8.13 -10.13
C THR A 176 14.48 7.27 -9.29
N LEU A 177 13.29 7.00 -9.83
CA LEU A 177 12.27 6.17 -9.18
C LEU A 177 12.11 4.83 -9.88
N THR A 178 11.78 3.82 -9.10
CA THR A 178 11.09 2.61 -9.54
C THR A 178 9.69 2.60 -8.90
N ILE A 179 8.67 2.38 -9.71
CA ILE A 179 7.29 2.29 -9.24
C ILE A 179 6.72 0.91 -9.51
N ILE A 180 5.81 0.48 -8.65
CA ILE A 180 4.93 -0.65 -8.89
C ILE A 180 3.49 -0.19 -8.83
N GLY A 181 2.67 -0.64 -9.78
CA GLY A 181 1.29 -0.19 -9.85
C GLY A 181 0.41 -1.04 -10.75
N LYS A 182 -0.85 -0.65 -10.82
CA LYS A 182 -1.90 -1.29 -11.60
C LYS A 182 -2.20 -0.50 -12.84
N PRO A 183 -2.32 -1.16 -14.01
CA PRO A 183 -2.71 -0.50 -15.25
C PRO A 183 -4.19 -0.11 -15.20
N GLU A 184 -4.49 1.09 -15.65
CA GLU A 184 -5.84 1.61 -15.71
C GLU A 184 -6.00 2.55 -16.90
N ILE A 185 -7.22 2.81 -17.34
CA ILE A 185 -7.56 3.86 -18.30
C ILE A 185 -8.40 4.92 -17.60
N ASN A 186 -7.91 6.15 -17.64
CA ASN A 186 -8.67 7.29 -17.19
C ASN A 186 -9.56 7.82 -18.34
N TYR A 187 -10.86 7.80 -18.13
CA TYR A 187 -11.84 8.38 -19.05
C TYR A 187 -12.30 9.73 -18.53
N TYR A 188 -11.91 10.81 -19.21
CA TYR A 188 -12.30 12.15 -18.85
C TYR A 188 -12.57 13.00 -20.10
N ASN A 189 -13.72 13.67 -20.16
CA ASN A 189 -14.14 14.54 -21.28
C ASN A 189 -13.95 13.90 -22.67
N TYR A 190 -14.46 12.68 -22.85
CA TYR A 190 -14.37 11.88 -24.09
C TYR A 190 -12.92 11.48 -24.49
N ASN A 191 -11.93 11.76 -23.65
CA ASN A 191 -10.57 11.31 -23.86
C ASN A 191 -10.25 10.12 -22.94
N SER A 192 -9.51 9.16 -23.48
CA SER A 192 -8.95 8.05 -22.72
C SER A 192 -7.44 8.24 -22.59
N THR A 193 -6.94 8.15 -21.38
CA THR A 193 -5.50 8.28 -21.10
C THR A 193 -5.01 7.07 -20.34
N PRO A 194 -3.95 6.37 -20.83
CA PRO A 194 -3.36 5.27 -20.08
C PRO A 194 -2.73 5.79 -18.81
N GLN A 195 -2.99 5.07 -17.69
CA GLN A 195 -2.40 5.42 -16.41
C GLN A 195 -2.01 4.18 -15.61
N ILE A 196 -1.08 4.36 -14.68
CA ILE A 196 -0.67 3.36 -13.70
C ILE A 196 -1.01 3.93 -12.32
N ILE A 197 -1.86 3.24 -11.58
CA ILE A 197 -2.14 3.59 -10.19
C ILE A 197 -1.02 3.04 -9.31
N ILE A 198 -0.21 3.91 -8.78
CA ILE A 198 0.95 3.55 -7.96
C ILE A 198 0.48 2.92 -6.65
N ILE A 199 0.95 1.70 -6.37
CA ILE A 199 0.77 0.98 -5.11
C ILE A 199 1.94 1.26 -4.16
N ASP A 200 3.16 1.18 -4.72
CA ASP A 200 4.40 1.44 -4.00
C ASP A 200 5.45 2.06 -4.93
N MET A 201 6.44 2.72 -4.36
CA MET A 201 7.54 3.31 -5.11
C MET A 201 8.80 3.38 -4.27
N GLU A 202 9.94 3.29 -4.94
CA GLU A 202 11.25 3.35 -4.34
C GLU A 202 12.11 4.41 -5.04
N VAL A 203 12.82 5.19 -4.23
CA VAL A 203 13.86 6.10 -4.73
C VAL A 203 15.15 5.32 -4.87
N VAL A 204 15.60 5.13 -6.11
CA VAL A 204 16.82 4.34 -6.43
C VAL A 204 18.07 5.20 -6.26
N ASN A 205 18.06 6.44 -6.79
CA ASN A 205 19.16 7.38 -6.66
C ASN A 205 18.63 8.81 -6.51
N ARG A 206 19.37 9.63 -5.73
CA ARG A 206 19.24 11.08 -5.67
C ARG A 206 20.56 11.66 -6.18
N GLN A 207 20.51 12.38 -7.29
CA GLN A 207 21.64 13.12 -7.86
C GLN A 207 21.42 14.61 -7.71
#